data_b5e751d43de3aca299007072bf49ce9f
#
_entry.id   b5e751d43de3aca299007072bf49ce9f
#
_cell.length_a   1.000
_cell.length_b   1.000
_cell.length_c   1.000
_cell.angle_alpha   90.00
_cell.angle_beta   90.00
_cell.angle_gamma   90.00
#
_symmetry.space_group_name_H-M   'P 1'
#
loop_
_entity.id
_entity.type
_entity.pdbx_description
1 polymer ?
#
loop_
_entity_poly.entity_id
_entity_poly.type
_entity_poly.pdbx_seq_one_letter_code
_entity_poly.pdbx_strand_id
1 'polypeptide(L)'
;NSSSKRIAYLLKRLIESTSPLLIDDLAEEVGVSRSTLNKDLKQVKSLAEKYFITISGKPNRGLEILGSELNLRLLYIHQVAPYFEGNTLTEETSYFLETLVQDYKIPKETQDLLRKTISIIVERIHSSRMLDCPIPYYRNDLTSTLMAEQLIYHIEMTYKISLSQFEIDFLCCLLYTSDAADDSLRV
;
A
#
# COMPACT_ATOMS: atom_id res chain seq x y z
N ASN A 1 3.27 17.87 14.82
CA ASN A 1 2.55 17.22 13.71
C ASN A 1 2.55 18.11 12.49
N SER A 2 3.38 17.77 11.50
CA SER A 2 3.38 18.48 10.23
C SER A 2 2.06 18.25 9.50
N SER A 3 1.64 19.22 8.71
CA SER A 3 0.45 19.12 7.87
C SER A 3 0.50 17.88 6.95
N SER A 4 1.67 17.58 6.40
CA SER A 4 1.88 16.41 5.53
C SER A 4 1.61 15.09 6.23
N LYS A 5 2.07 14.95 7.47
CA LYS A 5 1.83 13.74 8.28
C LYS A 5 0.35 13.60 8.64
N ARG A 6 -0.33 14.70 8.91
CA ARG A 6 -1.76 14.70 9.19
C ARG A 6 -2.58 14.30 7.97
N ILE A 7 -2.21 14.77 6.79
CA ILE A 7 -2.86 14.38 5.52
C ILE A 7 -2.64 12.87 5.27
N ALA A 8 -1.43 12.37 5.46
CA ALA A 8 -1.14 10.94 5.33
C ALA A 8 -1.95 10.11 6.34
N TYR A 9 -2.10 10.57 7.56
CA TYR A 9 -2.94 9.92 8.58
C TYR A 9 -4.41 9.86 8.16
N LEU A 10 -4.95 10.95 7.63
CA LEU A 10 -6.33 10.99 7.17
C LEU A 10 -6.58 10.02 6.01
N LEU A 11 -5.65 9.95 5.06
CA LEU A 11 -5.69 8.96 3.98
C LEU A 11 -5.66 7.53 4.53
N LYS A 12 -4.75 7.27 5.47
CA LYS A 12 -4.63 5.96 6.13
C LYS A 12 -5.94 5.53 6.77
N ARG A 13 -6.57 6.43 7.55
CA ARG A 13 -7.85 6.17 8.21
C ARG A 13 -8.96 5.87 7.21
N LEU A 14 -9.04 6.62 6.14
CA LEU A 14 -10.05 6.43 5.10
C LEU A 14 -9.85 5.10 4.36
N ILE A 15 -8.62 4.75 4.02
CA ILE A 15 -8.31 3.50 3.31
C ILE A 15 -8.57 2.27 4.19
N GLU A 16 -8.24 2.34 5.47
CA GLU A 16 -8.41 1.23 6.43
C GLU A 16 -9.84 1.07 6.94
N SER A 17 -10.65 2.12 6.91
CA SER A 17 -11.99 2.08 7.48
C SER A 17 -12.95 1.20 6.67
N THR A 18 -13.78 0.46 7.39
CA THR A 18 -14.86 -0.36 6.81
C THR A 18 -16.21 0.36 6.82
N SER A 19 -16.28 1.52 7.44
CA SER A 19 -17.49 2.33 7.55
C SER A 19 -17.17 3.81 7.34
N PRO A 20 -18.16 4.65 6.98
CA PRO A 20 -17.94 6.08 6.83
C PRO A 20 -17.38 6.73 8.10
N LEU A 21 -16.50 7.70 7.93
CA LEU A 21 -15.87 8.44 9.02
C LEU A 21 -16.46 9.83 9.16
N LEU A 22 -16.88 10.19 10.37
CA LEU A 22 -17.42 11.52 10.65
C LEU A 22 -16.30 12.56 10.73
N ILE A 23 -16.52 13.73 10.13
CA ILE A 23 -15.54 14.82 10.12
C ILE A 23 -15.16 15.26 11.54
N ASP A 24 -16.14 15.35 12.43
CA ASP A 24 -15.88 15.78 13.82
C ASP A 24 -15.04 14.77 14.58
N ASP A 25 -15.25 13.46 14.35
CA ASP A 25 -14.45 12.42 14.96
C ASP A 25 -13.00 12.46 14.45
N LEU A 26 -12.81 12.68 13.16
CA LEU A 26 -11.46 12.83 12.57
C LEU A 26 -10.75 14.08 13.09
N ALA A 27 -11.46 15.19 13.25
CA ALA A 27 -10.90 16.43 13.80
C ALA A 27 -10.41 16.21 15.23
N GLU A 28 -11.19 15.49 16.04
CA GLU A 28 -10.81 15.12 17.40
C GLU A 28 -9.60 14.19 17.41
N GLU A 29 -9.58 13.13 16.58
CA GLU A 29 -8.46 12.21 16.47
C GLU A 29 -7.14 12.91 16.19
N VAL A 30 -7.12 13.86 15.27
CA VAL A 30 -5.90 14.57 14.87
C VAL A 30 -5.64 15.83 15.68
N GLY A 31 -6.56 16.21 16.57
CA GLY A 31 -6.40 17.34 17.47
C GLY A 31 -6.42 18.70 16.78
N VAL A 32 -7.30 18.89 15.79
CA VAL A 32 -7.46 20.16 15.07
C VAL A 32 -8.93 20.61 15.05
N SER A 33 -9.14 21.88 14.72
CA SER A 33 -10.49 22.41 14.52
C SER A 33 -11.13 21.83 13.26
N ARG A 34 -12.44 21.81 13.20
CA ARG A 34 -13.18 21.43 12.00
C ARG A 34 -12.77 22.24 10.77
N SER A 35 -12.50 23.53 10.96
CA SER A 35 -12.03 24.41 9.88
C SER A 35 -10.68 23.97 9.32
N THR A 36 -9.72 23.63 10.20
CA THR A 36 -8.42 23.10 9.79
C THR A 36 -8.56 21.75 9.10
N LEU A 37 -9.41 20.87 9.63
CA LEU A 37 -9.67 19.57 9.01
C LEU A 37 -10.24 19.74 7.61
N ASN A 38 -11.17 20.65 7.39
CA ASN A 38 -11.74 20.90 6.07
C ASN A 38 -10.67 21.35 5.06
N LYS A 39 -9.70 22.15 5.50
CA LYS A 39 -8.55 22.52 4.66
C LYS A 39 -7.69 21.30 4.32
N ASP A 40 -7.42 20.47 5.30
CA ASP A 40 -6.65 19.23 5.08
C ASP A 40 -7.40 18.28 4.14
N LEU A 41 -8.71 18.15 4.28
CA LEU A 41 -9.53 17.30 3.42
C LEU A 41 -9.52 17.73 1.95
N LYS A 42 -9.39 19.01 1.67
CA LYS A 42 -9.22 19.48 0.28
C LYS A 42 -7.93 18.92 -0.33
N GLN A 43 -6.85 18.91 0.44
CA GLN A 43 -5.58 18.34 0.00
C GLN A 43 -5.66 16.82 -0.10
N VAL A 44 -6.31 16.15 0.83
CA VAL A 44 -6.57 14.71 0.80
C VAL A 44 -7.33 14.33 -0.47
N LYS A 45 -8.39 15.05 -0.80
CA LYS A 45 -9.17 14.83 -2.02
C LYS A 45 -8.33 15.04 -3.28
N SER A 46 -7.52 16.08 -3.30
CA SER A 46 -6.64 16.40 -4.43
C SER A 46 -5.59 15.31 -4.65
N LEU A 47 -4.97 14.80 -3.58
CA LEU A 47 -4.03 13.68 -3.67
C LEU A 47 -4.71 12.40 -4.18
N ALA A 48 -5.90 12.09 -3.64
CA ALA A 48 -6.67 10.92 -4.03
C ALA A 48 -7.03 10.94 -5.53
N GLU A 49 -7.41 12.10 -6.06
CA GLU A 49 -7.76 12.26 -7.47
C GLU A 49 -6.62 11.88 -8.42
N LYS A 50 -5.37 12.12 -8.03
CA LYS A 50 -4.20 11.72 -8.82
C LYS A 50 -4.10 10.20 -9.01
N TYR A 51 -4.73 9.44 -8.12
CA TYR A 51 -4.79 7.98 -8.16
C TYR A 51 -6.17 7.47 -8.61
N PHE A 52 -7.00 8.32 -9.20
CA PHE A 52 -8.36 7.98 -9.61
C PHE A 52 -9.23 7.51 -8.46
N ILE A 53 -8.99 8.04 -7.27
CA ILE A 53 -9.74 7.75 -6.05
C ILE A 53 -10.61 8.96 -5.69
N THR A 54 -11.86 8.70 -5.34
CA THR A 54 -12.82 9.72 -4.91
C THR A 54 -13.08 9.61 -3.42
N ILE A 55 -13.06 10.72 -2.73
CA ILE A 55 -13.51 10.83 -1.34
C ILE A 55 -14.85 11.53 -1.35
N SER A 56 -15.89 10.79 -0.96
CA SER A 56 -17.27 11.26 -0.96
C SER A 56 -17.74 11.56 0.46
N GLY A 57 -18.36 12.70 0.66
CA GLY A 57 -18.97 13.07 1.94
C GLY A 57 -20.47 13.23 1.76
N LYS A 58 -21.24 12.62 2.66
CA LYS A 58 -22.69 12.82 2.76
C LYS A 58 -23.03 13.43 4.12
N PRO A 59 -23.92 14.43 4.19
CA PRO A 59 -24.36 15.01 5.45
C PRO A 59 -24.84 13.93 6.42
N ASN A 60 -24.37 13.96 7.66
CA ASN A 60 -24.70 13.02 8.74
C ASN A 60 -24.29 11.55 8.51
N ARG A 61 -23.63 11.22 7.40
CA ARG A 61 -23.14 9.85 7.13
C ARG A 61 -21.63 9.74 7.19
N GLY A 62 -20.89 10.83 6.96
CA GLY A 62 -19.45 10.88 7.01
C GLY A 62 -18.79 10.71 5.65
N LEU A 63 -17.48 10.52 5.69
CA LEU A 63 -16.61 10.41 4.53
C LEU A 63 -16.34 8.96 4.18
N GLU A 64 -16.37 8.65 2.91
CA GLU A 64 -16.02 7.35 2.34
C GLU A 64 -14.98 7.52 1.23
N ILE A 65 -14.12 6.52 1.08
CA ILE A 65 -13.17 6.46 -0.02
C ILE A 65 -13.64 5.44 -1.06
N LEU A 66 -13.63 5.83 -2.34
CA LEU A 66 -14.14 5.04 -3.45
C LEU A 66 -13.10 4.95 -4.54
N GLY A 67 -12.85 3.74 -5.02
CA GLY A 67 -11.94 3.49 -6.12
C GLY A 67 -11.55 2.02 -6.21
N SER A 68 -10.74 1.67 -7.21
CA SER A 68 -10.26 0.30 -7.36
C SER A 68 -9.29 -0.06 -6.23
N GLU A 69 -9.26 -1.33 -5.86
CA GLU A 69 -8.32 -1.82 -4.86
C GLU A 69 -6.86 -1.56 -5.26
N LEU A 70 -6.53 -1.73 -6.53
CA LEU A 70 -5.20 -1.43 -7.04
C LEU A 70 -4.82 0.03 -6.78
N ASN A 71 -5.69 0.96 -7.14
CA ASN A 71 -5.43 2.38 -6.97
C ASN A 71 -5.35 2.80 -5.51
N LEU A 72 -6.17 2.21 -4.63
CA LEU A 72 -6.10 2.43 -3.19
C LEU A 72 -4.75 1.98 -2.63
N ARG A 73 -4.24 0.82 -3.05
CA ARG A 73 -2.93 0.33 -2.63
C ARG A 73 -1.78 1.21 -3.11
N LEU A 74 -1.84 1.69 -4.36
CA LEU A 74 -0.83 2.60 -4.89
C LEU A 74 -0.84 3.94 -4.16
N LEU A 75 -2.01 4.48 -3.88
CA LEU A 75 -2.16 5.69 -3.05
C LEU A 75 -1.51 5.48 -1.68
N TYR A 76 -1.78 4.36 -1.03
CA TYR A 76 -1.22 4.04 0.28
C TYR A 76 0.31 3.94 0.23
N ILE A 77 0.85 3.17 -0.70
CA ILE A 77 2.30 2.94 -0.82
C ILE A 77 3.05 4.26 -1.04
N HIS A 78 2.53 5.13 -1.90
CA HIS A 78 3.23 6.36 -2.26
C HIS A 78 2.96 7.54 -1.32
N GLN A 79 1.77 7.65 -0.74
CA GLN A 79 1.35 8.84 0.00
C GLN A 79 1.18 8.61 1.51
N VAL A 80 1.07 7.38 1.96
CA VAL A 80 0.85 7.05 3.37
C VAL A 80 2.07 6.36 3.98
N ALA A 81 2.53 5.29 3.39
CA ALA A 81 3.60 4.46 3.93
C ALA A 81 4.90 5.21 4.25
N PRO A 82 5.32 6.24 3.49
CA PRO A 82 6.51 7.01 3.82
C PRO A 82 6.46 7.73 5.17
N TYR A 83 5.26 7.98 5.71
CA TYR A 83 5.06 8.68 6.98
C TYR A 83 4.82 7.75 8.17
N PHE A 84 4.57 6.48 7.93
CA PHE A 84 4.28 5.51 8.97
C PHE A 84 5.13 4.27 8.77
N GLU A 85 5.99 3.98 9.75
CA GLU A 85 6.69 2.71 9.78
C GLU A 85 5.66 1.61 10.08
N GLY A 86 5.43 0.76 9.08
CA GLY A 86 4.51 -0.36 9.24
C GLY A 86 5.16 -1.45 10.08
N ASN A 87 4.55 -1.76 11.21
CA ASN A 87 4.91 -2.89 12.07
C ASN A 87 4.18 -4.18 11.68
N THR A 88 3.64 -4.24 10.47
CA THR A 88 2.86 -5.39 10.01
C THR A 88 3.73 -6.61 9.71
N LEU A 89 5.00 -6.39 9.41
CA LEU A 89 5.93 -7.46 9.09
C LEU A 89 6.49 -8.10 10.36
N THR A 90 6.51 -9.43 10.38
CA THR A 90 7.10 -10.21 11.47
C THR A 90 8.63 -10.11 11.45
N GLU A 91 9.27 -10.45 12.57
CA GLU A 91 10.73 -10.54 12.63
C GLU A 91 11.27 -11.60 11.65
N GLU A 92 10.55 -12.70 11.46
CA GLU A 92 10.88 -13.73 10.48
C GLU A 92 10.93 -13.15 9.06
N THR A 93 9.97 -12.32 8.69
CA THR A 93 9.95 -11.67 7.38
C THR A 93 11.10 -10.69 7.23
N SER A 94 11.40 -9.92 8.26
CA SER A 94 12.53 -8.99 8.25
C SER A 94 13.85 -9.73 8.03
N TYR A 95 14.06 -10.83 8.73
CA TYR A 95 15.24 -11.69 8.56
C TYR A 95 15.29 -12.31 7.15
N PHE A 96 14.17 -12.84 6.68
CA PHE A 96 14.06 -13.40 5.34
C PHE A 96 14.42 -12.37 4.26
N LEU A 97 13.91 -11.15 4.38
CA LEU A 97 14.20 -10.07 3.43
C LEU A 97 15.68 -9.65 3.46
N GLU A 98 16.30 -9.62 4.62
CA GLU A 98 17.74 -9.36 4.73
C GLU A 98 18.55 -10.42 3.96
N THR A 99 18.20 -11.69 4.12
CA THR A 99 18.82 -12.79 3.40
C THR A 99 18.62 -12.67 1.88
N LEU A 100 17.39 -12.38 1.48
CA LEU A 100 17.05 -12.20 0.07
C LEU A 100 17.81 -11.02 -0.57
N VAL A 101 17.90 -9.90 0.16
CA VAL A 101 18.66 -8.73 -0.26
C VAL A 101 20.13 -9.05 -0.49
N GLN A 102 20.74 -9.84 0.40
CA GLN A 102 22.13 -10.25 0.26
C GLN A 102 22.34 -11.22 -0.92
N ASP A 103 21.46 -12.21 -1.05
CA ASP A 103 21.57 -13.24 -2.08
C ASP A 103 21.39 -12.69 -3.50
N TYR A 104 20.48 -11.74 -3.67
CA TYR A 104 20.13 -11.18 -4.97
C TYR A 104 20.63 -9.74 -5.18
N LYS A 105 21.39 -9.19 -4.24
CA LYS A 105 21.95 -7.83 -4.29
C LYS A 105 20.88 -6.77 -4.58
N ILE A 106 19.79 -6.83 -3.84
CA ILE A 106 18.65 -5.93 -4.04
C ILE A 106 19.01 -4.52 -3.55
N PRO A 107 18.83 -3.46 -4.36
CA PRO A 107 19.05 -2.09 -3.93
C PRO A 107 18.16 -1.70 -2.75
N LYS A 108 18.62 -0.76 -1.93
CA LYS A 108 17.89 -0.31 -0.74
C LYS A 108 16.49 0.22 -1.07
N GLU A 109 16.35 0.97 -2.15
CA GLU A 109 15.06 1.51 -2.58
C GLU A 109 14.06 0.43 -2.92
N THR A 110 14.52 -0.62 -3.61
CA THR A 110 13.70 -1.79 -3.92
C THR A 110 13.34 -2.56 -2.65
N GLN A 111 14.28 -2.67 -1.70
CA GLN A 111 14.03 -3.29 -0.40
C GLN A 111 12.92 -2.56 0.37
N ASP A 112 12.97 -1.23 0.41
CA ASP A 112 11.96 -0.41 1.08
C ASP A 112 10.59 -0.55 0.41
N LEU A 113 10.55 -0.57 -0.91
CA LEU A 113 9.33 -0.78 -1.68
C LEU A 113 8.77 -2.19 -1.44
N LEU A 114 9.63 -3.20 -1.40
CA LEU A 114 9.25 -4.58 -1.14
C LEU A 114 8.59 -4.73 0.24
N ARG A 115 9.16 -4.11 1.27
CA ARG A 115 8.56 -4.09 2.63
C ARG A 115 7.18 -3.47 2.63
N LYS A 116 7.01 -2.32 2.00
CA LYS A 116 5.73 -1.62 1.90
C LYS A 116 4.71 -2.45 1.13
N THR A 117 5.14 -3.08 0.06
CA THR A 117 4.27 -3.91 -0.79
C THR A 117 3.78 -5.14 -0.06
N ILE A 118 4.65 -5.87 0.61
CA ILE A 118 4.27 -7.05 1.39
C ILE A 118 3.31 -6.64 2.51
N SER A 119 3.60 -5.56 3.21
CA SER A 119 2.77 -5.05 4.29
C SER A 119 1.34 -4.75 3.82
N ILE A 120 1.20 -4.03 2.71
CA ILE A 120 -0.13 -3.70 2.20
C ILE A 120 -0.89 -4.92 1.68
N ILE A 121 -0.21 -5.85 1.01
CA ILE A 121 -0.83 -7.10 0.56
C ILE A 121 -1.41 -7.87 1.74
N VAL A 122 -0.62 -8.10 2.78
CA VAL A 122 -1.03 -8.85 3.96
C VAL A 122 -2.21 -8.17 4.67
N GLU A 123 -2.13 -6.88 4.91
CA GLU A 123 -3.21 -6.12 5.56
C GLU A 123 -4.51 -6.16 4.76
N ARG A 124 -4.42 -5.94 3.45
CA ARG A 124 -5.62 -5.90 2.61
C ARG A 124 -6.27 -7.26 2.46
N ILE A 125 -5.49 -8.32 2.32
CA ILE A 125 -6.03 -9.69 2.25
C ILE A 125 -6.66 -10.08 3.59
N HIS A 126 -6.03 -9.79 4.73
CA HIS A 126 -6.60 -10.05 6.04
C HIS A 126 -7.91 -9.26 6.29
N SER A 127 -8.08 -8.14 5.64
CA SER A 127 -9.31 -7.34 5.69
C SER A 127 -10.32 -7.74 4.60
N SER A 128 -10.11 -8.84 3.90
CA SER A 128 -10.94 -9.33 2.78
C SER A 128 -11.05 -8.34 1.62
N ARG A 129 -10.00 -7.56 1.39
CA ARG A 129 -9.91 -6.57 0.30
C ARG A 129 -8.84 -6.98 -0.69
N MET A 130 -9.13 -8.03 -1.44
CA MET A 130 -8.22 -8.62 -2.41
C MET A 130 -8.31 -7.94 -3.76
N LEU A 131 -7.20 -8.02 -4.53
CA LEU A 131 -7.22 -7.64 -5.93
C LEU A 131 -8.07 -8.64 -6.72
N ASP A 132 -8.96 -8.13 -7.55
CA ASP A 132 -9.92 -8.90 -8.33
C ASP A 132 -9.81 -8.65 -9.84
N CYS A 133 -8.88 -7.81 -10.26
CA CYS A 133 -8.69 -7.41 -11.65
C CYS A 133 -7.22 -7.53 -12.06
N PRO A 134 -6.93 -7.82 -13.33
CA PRO A 134 -5.58 -7.81 -13.85
C PRO A 134 -4.92 -6.43 -13.72
N ILE A 135 -3.61 -6.42 -13.54
CA ILE A 135 -2.84 -5.17 -13.52
C ILE A 135 -2.67 -4.69 -14.96
N PRO A 136 -3.11 -3.47 -15.30
CA PRO A 136 -3.01 -2.95 -16.65
C PRO A 136 -1.56 -2.92 -17.14
N TYR A 137 -1.35 -3.32 -18.39
CA TYR A 137 -0.06 -3.29 -19.09
C TYR A 137 1.05 -4.15 -18.47
N TYR A 138 0.76 -4.95 -17.47
CA TYR A 138 1.72 -5.86 -16.88
C TYR A 138 1.69 -7.21 -17.57
N ARG A 139 2.86 -7.66 -18.03
CA ARG A 139 3.09 -9.03 -18.51
C ARG A 139 3.87 -9.79 -17.47
N ASN A 140 3.34 -10.92 -17.08
CA ASN A 140 3.91 -11.73 -16.02
C ASN A 140 4.98 -12.69 -16.58
N ASP A 141 6.11 -12.14 -17.04
CA ASP A 141 7.24 -12.94 -17.52
C ASP A 141 8.17 -13.41 -16.37
N LEU A 142 7.83 -13.05 -15.13
CA LEU A 142 8.79 -13.07 -14.02
C LEU A 142 8.34 -13.88 -12.79
N THR A 143 7.12 -14.38 -12.76
CA THR A 143 6.62 -15.24 -11.67
C THR A 143 7.33 -16.60 -11.59
N SER A 144 8.09 -16.96 -12.60
CA SER A 144 8.88 -18.20 -12.64
C SER A 144 10.29 -18.05 -12.09
N THR A 145 10.70 -16.88 -11.58
CA THR A 145 12.02 -16.71 -10.99
C THR A 145 12.08 -17.35 -9.60
N LEU A 146 13.24 -17.89 -9.25
CA LEU A 146 13.47 -18.50 -7.94
C LEU A 146 13.21 -17.50 -6.80
N MET A 147 13.61 -16.25 -6.98
CA MET A 147 13.37 -15.19 -6.00
C MET A 147 11.88 -14.98 -5.76
N ALA A 148 11.09 -14.88 -6.83
CA ALA A 148 9.65 -14.69 -6.72
C ALA A 148 8.98 -15.91 -6.04
N GLU A 149 9.37 -17.11 -6.39
CA GLU A 149 8.86 -18.34 -5.75
C GLU A 149 9.16 -18.38 -4.25
N GLN A 150 10.39 -18.04 -3.85
CA GLN A 150 10.78 -17.97 -2.44
C GLN A 150 9.98 -16.93 -1.69
N LEU A 151 9.77 -15.77 -2.29
CA LEU A 151 9.01 -14.66 -1.70
C LEU A 151 7.54 -15.02 -1.51
N ILE A 152 6.91 -15.58 -2.54
CA ILE A 152 5.51 -16.02 -2.50
C ILE A 152 5.34 -17.09 -1.41
N TYR A 153 6.19 -18.10 -1.40
CA TYR A 153 6.16 -19.17 -0.40
C TYR A 153 6.25 -18.60 1.03
N HIS A 154 7.22 -17.70 1.26
CA HIS A 154 7.40 -17.08 2.57
C HIS A 154 6.16 -16.32 3.02
N ILE A 155 5.58 -15.49 2.14
CA ILE A 155 4.39 -14.69 2.46
C ILE A 155 3.20 -15.58 2.78
N GLU A 156 2.93 -16.58 1.95
CA GLU A 156 1.79 -17.47 2.15
C GLU A 156 1.90 -18.28 3.44
N MET A 157 3.08 -18.81 3.73
CA MET A 157 3.30 -19.64 4.91
C MET A 157 3.34 -18.82 6.20
N THR A 158 4.01 -17.67 6.18
CA THR A 158 4.18 -16.83 7.38
C THR A 158 2.88 -16.17 7.80
N TYR A 159 2.14 -15.63 6.85
CA TYR A 159 0.92 -14.86 7.13
C TYR A 159 -0.36 -15.67 6.97
N LYS A 160 -0.25 -16.95 6.60
CA LYS A 160 -1.38 -17.88 6.41
C LYS A 160 -2.43 -17.31 5.45
N ILE A 161 -1.97 -16.84 4.31
CA ILE A 161 -2.79 -16.32 3.23
C ILE A 161 -2.50 -17.08 1.95
N SER A 162 -3.43 -17.01 1.00
CA SER A 162 -3.24 -17.49 -0.37
C SER A 162 -3.14 -16.30 -1.30
N LEU A 163 -2.10 -16.25 -2.12
CA LEU A 163 -1.94 -15.20 -3.12
C LEU A 163 -2.55 -15.65 -4.44
N SER A 164 -3.55 -14.93 -4.93
CA SER A 164 -4.07 -15.09 -6.27
C SER A 164 -3.03 -14.66 -7.31
N GLN A 165 -3.25 -15.00 -8.57
CA GLN A 165 -2.38 -14.54 -9.65
C GLN A 165 -2.35 -13.00 -9.72
N PHE A 166 -3.45 -12.31 -9.41
CA PHE A 166 -3.50 -10.84 -9.36
C PHE A 166 -2.59 -10.28 -8.28
N GLU A 167 -2.55 -10.91 -7.10
CA GLU A 167 -1.68 -10.51 -5.98
C GLU A 167 -0.20 -10.76 -6.33
N ILE A 168 0.09 -11.88 -6.94
CA ILE A 168 1.45 -12.21 -7.40
C ILE A 168 1.93 -11.21 -8.44
N ASP A 169 1.07 -10.87 -9.40
CA ASP A 169 1.37 -9.88 -10.42
C ASP A 169 1.61 -8.49 -9.81
N PHE A 170 0.83 -8.11 -8.82
CA PHE A 170 1.01 -6.85 -8.09
C PHE A 170 2.38 -6.79 -7.41
N LEU A 171 2.75 -7.84 -6.69
CA LEU A 171 4.04 -7.94 -6.03
C LEU A 171 5.19 -7.84 -7.04
N CYS A 172 5.14 -8.61 -8.11
CA CYS A 172 6.17 -8.64 -9.13
C CYS A 172 6.25 -7.33 -9.93
N CYS A 173 5.10 -6.72 -10.25
CA CYS A 173 5.04 -5.45 -10.97
C CYS A 173 5.78 -4.34 -10.21
N LEU A 174 5.56 -4.23 -8.91
CA LEU A 174 6.20 -3.20 -8.10
C LEU A 174 7.70 -3.45 -7.93
N LEU A 175 8.13 -4.71 -7.84
CA LEU A 175 9.55 -5.06 -7.79
C LEU A 175 10.30 -4.64 -9.06
N TYR A 176 9.68 -4.82 -10.22
CA TYR A 176 10.36 -4.59 -11.49
C TYR A 176 10.24 -3.16 -12.01
N THR A 177 9.23 -2.39 -11.61
CA THR A 177 9.15 -0.97 -11.97
C THR A 177 10.21 -0.13 -11.26
N SER A 178 10.70 -0.55 -10.10
CA SER A 178 11.81 0.11 -9.41
C SER A 178 13.17 -0.23 -10.04
N ASP A 179 13.29 -1.39 -10.70
CA ASP A 179 14.51 -1.87 -11.34
C ASP A 179 14.63 -1.45 -12.82
N ALA A 180 13.63 -0.78 -13.38
CA ALA A 180 13.68 -0.27 -14.76
C ALA A 180 14.82 0.73 -14.99
N ALA A 181 15.46 1.22 -13.93
CA ALA A 181 16.67 2.05 -13.99
C ALA A 181 17.98 1.26 -13.94
N ASP A 182 17.93 -0.05 -13.65
CA ASP A 182 19.11 -0.90 -13.56
C ASP A 182 19.03 -2.04 -14.59
N ASP A 183 19.69 -1.83 -15.74
CA ASP A 183 19.76 -2.82 -16.83
C ASP A 183 20.48 -4.13 -16.40
N SER A 184 21.06 -4.19 -15.19
CA SER A 184 21.82 -5.34 -14.69
C SER A 184 20.93 -6.52 -14.25
N LEU A 185 19.64 -6.32 -14.10
CA LEU A 185 18.66 -7.35 -13.73
C LEU A 185 17.84 -7.87 -14.92
N ARG A 186 18.12 -7.39 -16.12
CA ARG A 186 17.55 -7.92 -17.36
C ARG A 186 18.43 -9.06 -17.88
N VAL A 187 18.23 -10.23 -17.33
CA VAL A 187 18.71 -11.46 -17.95
C VAL A 187 17.52 -12.36 -18.24
#